data_9feaf344efbef3e46c6bb3603f032ced
#
_entry.id   9feaf344efbef3e46c6bb3603f032ced
#
_cell.length_a   1.000
_cell.length_b   1.000
_cell.length_c   1.000
_cell.angle_alpha   90.00
_cell.angle_beta   90.00
_cell.angle_gamma   90.00
#
_symmetry.space_group_name_H-M   'P 1'
#
loop_
_entity.id
_entity.type
_entity.pdbx_description
1 polymer ?
#
loop_
_entity_poly.entity_id
_entity_poly.type
_entity_poly.pdbx_seq_one_letter_code
_entity_poly.pdbx_strand_id
1 'polypeptide(L)'
;MASWQAHTLSFFLRWRFKRQLAAAQDVAQVRQVMNQMPPGQPRGVQCSAWTGAGVEGERVVQLNTIATAPLLYLHGGGFVAGSFMTHRAITVAFARRGFEVFVPNYRLAPEHPFPAAVDDALAAYQAVLAWRPGVPLVIAGDSAGGGLALSLMLSLKAKTLPMPQAAVLFSPWLDLTLSGASLVTNAKRCAMFGPEQLQKGVDVYLQGSAADAPLASPLWGDLQGLPPTLTFVGSDEVLLDDARRLHERALAAGVAHQLETWPVVPHVWPLFRKWLPEGRQALALAADFLHNPTHPWVPLQERA
;
A
#
# COMPACT_ATOMS: atom_id res chain seq x y z
N MET A 1 -16.18 11.07 13.68
CA MET A 1 -16.01 10.07 14.78
C MET A 1 -15.85 8.68 14.17
N ALA A 2 -15.02 7.81 14.76
CA ALA A 2 -14.89 6.42 14.30
C ALA A 2 -16.19 5.64 14.54
N SER A 3 -16.52 4.72 13.63
CA SER A 3 -17.70 3.87 13.78
C SER A 3 -17.50 2.83 14.89
N TRP A 4 -18.61 2.29 15.43
CA TRP A 4 -18.53 1.19 16.38
C TRP A 4 -17.87 -0.06 15.78
N GLN A 5 -18.02 -0.25 14.46
CA GLN A 5 -17.36 -1.33 13.71
C GLN A 5 -15.84 -1.18 13.76
N ALA A 6 -15.30 0.05 13.66
CA ALA A 6 -13.87 0.29 13.75
C ALA A 6 -13.31 -0.09 15.12
N HIS A 7 -13.99 0.30 16.19
CA HIS A 7 -13.62 -0.09 17.56
C HIS A 7 -13.65 -1.59 17.76
N THR A 8 -14.73 -2.25 17.33
CA THR A 8 -14.91 -3.71 17.47
C THR A 8 -13.84 -4.47 16.68
N LEU A 9 -13.63 -4.09 15.42
CA LEU A 9 -12.64 -4.75 14.56
C LEU A 9 -11.23 -4.57 15.13
N SER A 10 -10.85 -3.35 15.55
CA SER A 10 -9.54 -3.08 16.14
C SER A 10 -9.31 -3.87 17.43
N PHE A 11 -10.35 -4.06 18.25
CA PHE A 11 -10.29 -4.91 19.43
C PHE A 11 -10.01 -6.38 19.07
N PHE A 12 -10.78 -6.96 18.14
CA PHE A 12 -10.59 -8.35 17.72
C PHE A 12 -9.25 -8.59 17.03
N LEU A 13 -8.78 -7.68 16.19
CA LEU A 13 -7.47 -7.79 15.55
C LEU A 13 -6.35 -7.74 16.61
N ARG A 14 -6.45 -6.87 17.59
CA ARG A 14 -5.48 -6.80 18.69
C ARG A 14 -5.46 -8.07 19.54
N TRP A 15 -6.63 -8.61 19.82
CA TRP A 15 -6.78 -9.80 20.65
C TRP A 15 -6.35 -11.08 19.93
N ARG A 16 -6.65 -11.26 18.65
CA ARG A 16 -6.40 -12.48 17.88
C ARG A 16 -5.21 -12.34 16.93
N PHE A 17 -5.33 -11.46 15.93
CA PHE A 17 -4.34 -11.36 14.85
C PHE A 17 -2.96 -10.93 15.37
N LYS A 18 -2.90 -9.85 16.16
CA LYS A 18 -1.62 -9.36 16.72
C LYS A 18 -0.92 -10.41 17.57
N ARG A 19 -1.68 -11.17 18.36
CA ARG A 19 -1.13 -12.25 19.18
C ARG A 19 -0.62 -13.42 18.33
N GLN A 20 -1.35 -13.81 17.30
CA GLN A 20 -0.92 -14.87 16.37
C GLN A 20 0.36 -14.45 15.64
N LEU A 21 0.41 -13.21 15.14
CA LEU A 21 1.59 -12.69 14.48
C LEU A 21 2.79 -12.57 15.43
N ALA A 22 2.57 -12.17 16.67
CA ALA A 22 3.64 -12.11 17.68
C ALA A 22 4.17 -13.51 18.07
N ALA A 23 3.33 -14.53 18.01
CA ALA A 23 3.71 -15.92 18.31
C ALA A 23 4.41 -16.61 17.13
N ALA A 24 4.37 -16.04 15.92
CA ALA A 24 5.01 -16.62 14.74
C ALA A 24 6.54 -16.59 14.90
N GLN A 25 7.16 -17.76 14.73
CA GLN A 25 8.59 -17.97 14.93
C GLN A 25 9.38 -17.84 13.62
N ASP A 26 8.73 -18.08 12.50
CA ASP A 26 9.32 -18.05 11.15
C ASP A 26 8.39 -17.41 10.11
N VAL A 27 8.92 -17.18 8.91
CA VAL A 27 8.18 -16.55 7.81
C VAL A 27 7.02 -17.43 7.33
N ALA A 28 7.13 -18.76 7.39
CA ALA A 28 6.05 -19.64 6.98
C ALA A 28 4.81 -19.47 7.87
N GLN A 29 5.02 -19.34 9.18
CA GLN A 29 3.95 -19.04 10.15
C GLN A 29 3.38 -17.64 9.96
N VAL A 30 4.23 -16.62 9.68
CA VAL A 30 3.78 -15.27 9.32
C VAL A 30 2.87 -15.32 8.09
N ARG A 31 3.27 -16.02 7.03
CA ARG A 31 2.48 -16.23 5.81
C ARG A 31 1.16 -16.94 6.10
N GLN A 32 1.17 -17.95 6.97
CA GLN A 32 -0.03 -18.66 7.38
C GLN A 32 -1.02 -17.74 8.11
N VAL A 33 -0.55 -16.84 8.97
CA VAL A 33 -1.39 -15.86 9.67
C VAL A 33 -1.94 -14.80 8.71
N MET A 34 -1.11 -14.27 7.81
CA MET A 34 -1.48 -13.16 6.94
C MET A 34 -2.36 -13.60 5.76
N ASN A 35 -2.25 -14.84 5.29
CA ASN A 35 -2.98 -15.35 4.13
C ASN A 35 -4.30 -16.06 4.51
N GLN A 36 -4.79 -15.91 5.73
CA GLN A 36 -6.03 -16.57 6.21
C GLN A 36 -7.33 -16.07 5.57
N MET A 37 -7.30 -14.97 4.82
CA MET A 37 -8.51 -14.45 4.17
C MET A 37 -8.73 -15.18 2.84
N PRO A 38 -9.74 -16.07 2.73
CA PRO A 38 -9.98 -16.76 1.48
C PRO A 38 -10.41 -15.76 0.41
N PRO A 39 -9.86 -15.85 -0.79
CA PRO A 39 -10.27 -15.01 -1.90
C PRO A 39 -11.70 -15.40 -2.31
N GLY A 40 -12.67 -14.50 -2.10
CA GLY A 40 -13.99 -14.65 -2.69
C GLY A 40 -13.92 -14.38 -4.20
N GLN A 41 -14.68 -15.11 -5.00
CA GLN A 41 -14.87 -14.76 -6.42
C GLN A 41 -15.74 -13.49 -6.48
N PRO A 42 -15.23 -12.37 -7.01
CA PRO A 42 -16.00 -11.14 -7.06
C PRO A 42 -17.07 -11.20 -8.15
N ARG A 43 -18.32 -10.88 -7.83
CA ARG A 43 -19.39 -10.79 -8.82
C ARG A 43 -19.22 -9.51 -9.67
N GLY A 44 -19.45 -9.62 -10.99
CA GLY A 44 -19.42 -8.47 -11.91
C GLY A 44 -18.02 -7.90 -12.17
N VAL A 45 -16.97 -8.66 -11.83
CA VAL A 45 -15.57 -8.32 -12.07
C VAL A 45 -14.86 -9.54 -12.63
N GLN A 46 -14.02 -9.35 -13.63
CA GLN A 46 -13.14 -10.37 -14.18
C GLN A 46 -11.77 -10.25 -13.54
N CYS A 47 -11.30 -11.34 -12.95
CA CYS A 47 -9.92 -11.50 -12.49
C CYS A 47 -9.25 -12.51 -13.41
N SER A 48 -8.21 -12.11 -14.11
CA SER A 48 -7.46 -12.94 -15.08
C SER A 48 -5.98 -12.91 -14.76
N ALA A 49 -5.28 -14.00 -15.04
CA ALA A 49 -3.83 -14.02 -14.96
C ALA A 49 -3.24 -12.94 -15.88
N TRP A 50 -2.19 -12.31 -15.41
CA TRP A 50 -1.41 -11.32 -16.14
C TRP A 50 0.06 -11.60 -15.92
N THR A 51 0.85 -11.44 -16.97
CA THR A 51 2.32 -11.51 -16.89
C THR A 51 2.90 -10.35 -17.65
N GLY A 52 3.75 -9.58 -17.00
CA GLY A 52 4.45 -8.43 -17.59
C GLY A 52 5.92 -8.42 -17.24
N ALA A 53 6.79 -8.41 -18.27
CA ALA A 53 8.25 -8.41 -18.13
C ALA A 53 8.78 -9.53 -17.18
N GLY A 54 8.17 -10.72 -17.22
CA GLY A 54 8.55 -11.86 -16.39
C GLY A 54 7.94 -11.86 -14.97
N VAL A 55 7.18 -10.83 -14.61
CA VAL A 55 6.47 -10.76 -13.32
C VAL A 55 5.04 -11.25 -13.53
N GLU A 56 4.69 -12.32 -12.82
CA GLU A 56 3.32 -12.84 -12.80
C GLU A 56 2.42 -12.02 -11.88
N GLY A 57 1.10 -12.02 -12.15
CA GLY A 57 0.14 -11.30 -11.34
C GLY A 57 -1.29 -11.49 -11.79
N GLU A 58 -2.15 -10.57 -11.38
CA GLU A 58 -3.56 -10.55 -11.73
C GLU A 58 -3.95 -9.24 -12.38
N ARG A 59 -4.78 -9.32 -13.42
CA ARG A 59 -5.49 -8.19 -14.01
C ARG A 59 -6.95 -8.24 -13.61
N VAL A 60 -7.47 -7.13 -13.07
CA VAL A 60 -8.82 -7.03 -12.53
C VAL A 60 -9.58 -5.91 -13.25
N VAL A 61 -10.70 -6.25 -13.87
CA VAL A 61 -11.54 -5.29 -14.59
C VAL A 61 -13.02 -5.49 -14.26
N GLN A 62 -13.79 -4.42 -14.26
CA GLN A 62 -15.25 -4.52 -14.18
C GLN A 62 -15.82 -5.03 -15.50
N LEU A 63 -16.74 -5.99 -15.44
CA LEU A 63 -17.43 -6.49 -16.63
C LEU A 63 -18.37 -5.42 -17.19
N ASN A 64 -18.52 -5.43 -18.53
CA ASN A 64 -19.42 -4.53 -19.27
C ASN A 64 -19.13 -3.02 -19.05
N THR A 65 -17.91 -2.66 -18.73
CA THR A 65 -17.47 -1.28 -18.54
C THR A 65 -16.10 -1.08 -19.20
N ILE A 66 -15.91 0.06 -19.84
CA ILE A 66 -14.59 0.44 -20.37
C ILE A 66 -13.80 1.08 -19.22
N ALA A 67 -12.66 0.50 -18.88
CA ALA A 67 -11.76 1.08 -17.90
C ALA A 67 -11.14 2.38 -18.42
N THR A 68 -11.14 3.41 -17.58
CA THR A 68 -10.66 4.76 -17.91
C THR A 68 -9.17 4.91 -17.78
N ALA A 69 -8.56 4.27 -16.78
CA ALA A 69 -7.12 4.36 -16.50
C ALA A 69 -6.55 3.01 -16.00
N PRO A 70 -5.32 2.66 -16.39
CA PRO A 70 -4.59 1.58 -15.75
C PRO A 70 -4.13 2.00 -14.35
N LEU A 71 -4.23 1.07 -13.40
CA LEU A 71 -3.75 1.21 -12.04
C LEU A 71 -2.80 0.06 -11.71
N LEU A 72 -1.55 0.35 -11.39
CA LEU A 72 -0.64 -0.62 -10.78
C LEU A 72 -0.84 -0.61 -9.27
N TYR A 73 -1.28 -1.74 -8.70
CA TYR A 73 -1.46 -1.91 -7.27
C TYR A 73 -0.37 -2.80 -6.67
N LEU A 74 0.40 -2.27 -5.73
CA LEU A 74 1.46 -2.98 -5.01
C LEU A 74 0.94 -3.39 -3.64
N HIS A 75 0.82 -4.69 -3.40
CA HIS A 75 0.22 -5.23 -2.19
C HIS A 75 1.15 -5.11 -0.97
N GLY A 76 0.57 -5.02 0.22
CA GLY A 76 1.28 -5.11 1.49
C GLY A 76 1.67 -6.52 1.87
N GLY A 77 2.23 -6.66 3.07
CA GLY A 77 2.65 -7.96 3.61
C GLY A 77 4.08 -7.99 4.14
N GLY A 78 4.65 -6.80 4.46
CA GLY A 78 5.99 -6.69 5.05
C GLY A 78 7.12 -7.20 4.16
N PHE A 79 6.92 -7.24 2.84
CA PHE A 79 7.81 -7.86 1.85
C PHE A 79 8.02 -9.37 2.01
N VAL A 80 7.33 -10.02 2.93
CA VAL A 80 7.47 -11.45 3.26
C VAL A 80 6.21 -12.27 2.98
N ALA A 81 5.06 -11.62 2.85
CA ALA A 81 3.75 -12.25 2.65
C ALA A 81 2.86 -11.40 1.72
N GLY A 82 1.63 -11.84 1.50
CA GLY A 82 0.66 -11.16 0.64
C GLY A 82 0.72 -11.66 -0.80
N SER A 83 -0.27 -11.26 -1.57
CA SER A 83 -0.42 -11.57 -3.00
C SER A 83 -1.59 -10.78 -3.58
N PHE A 84 -1.79 -10.86 -4.90
CA PHE A 84 -3.01 -10.33 -5.51
C PHE A 84 -4.29 -10.91 -4.87
N MET A 85 -4.27 -12.18 -4.42
CA MET A 85 -5.44 -12.82 -3.81
C MET A 85 -5.82 -12.19 -2.48
N THR A 86 -4.84 -11.90 -1.62
CA THR A 86 -5.09 -11.30 -0.29
C THR A 86 -5.63 -9.88 -0.39
N HIS A 87 -5.32 -9.17 -1.49
CA HIS A 87 -5.68 -7.76 -1.68
C HIS A 87 -6.86 -7.54 -2.64
N ARG A 88 -7.54 -8.61 -3.09
CA ARG A 88 -8.75 -8.49 -3.95
C ARG A 88 -9.86 -7.61 -3.35
N ALA A 89 -9.95 -7.48 -2.05
CA ALA A 89 -10.91 -6.57 -1.43
C ALA A 89 -10.70 -5.11 -1.90
N ILE A 90 -9.46 -4.68 -2.07
CA ILE A 90 -9.08 -3.35 -2.52
C ILE A 90 -9.11 -3.28 -4.05
N THR A 91 -8.44 -4.21 -4.73
CA THR A 91 -8.26 -4.17 -6.19
C THR A 91 -9.57 -4.27 -6.95
N VAL A 92 -10.50 -5.10 -6.47
CA VAL A 92 -11.90 -5.16 -6.97
C VAL A 92 -12.66 -3.85 -6.71
N ALA A 93 -12.39 -3.16 -5.62
CA ALA A 93 -13.02 -1.88 -5.36
C ALA A 93 -12.56 -0.78 -6.33
N PHE A 94 -11.29 -0.77 -6.70
CA PHE A 94 -10.77 0.11 -7.75
C PHE A 94 -11.31 -0.28 -9.13
N ALA A 95 -11.34 -1.58 -9.47
CA ALA A 95 -11.92 -2.03 -10.74
C ALA A 95 -13.38 -1.58 -10.90
N ARG A 96 -14.18 -1.66 -9.83
CA ARG A 96 -15.58 -1.17 -9.82
C ARG A 96 -15.71 0.35 -9.90
N ARG A 97 -14.61 1.07 -9.79
CA ARG A 97 -14.55 2.53 -9.95
C ARG A 97 -13.88 2.95 -11.27
N GLY A 98 -13.84 2.04 -12.24
CA GLY A 98 -13.40 2.35 -13.59
C GLY A 98 -11.91 2.15 -13.85
N PHE A 99 -11.14 1.58 -12.92
CA PHE A 99 -9.73 1.27 -13.18
C PHE A 99 -9.57 -0.13 -13.79
N GLU A 100 -8.57 -0.26 -14.66
CA GLU A 100 -7.97 -1.53 -15.06
C GLU A 100 -6.80 -1.80 -14.11
N VAL A 101 -6.99 -2.72 -13.17
CA VAL A 101 -6.03 -2.90 -12.06
C VAL A 101 -5.08 -4.04 -12.37
N PHE A 102 -3.78 -3.78 -12.28
CA PHE A 102 -2.69 -4.76 -12.41
C PHE A 102 -2.04 -4.96 -11.05
N VAL A 103 -1.96 -6.20 -10.61
CA VAL A 103 -1.46 -6.57 -9.26
C VAL A 103 -0.35 -7.59 -9.42
N PRO A 104 0.92 -7.17 -9.48
CA PRO A 104 2.04 -8.10 -9.58
C PRO A 104 2.21 -8.91 -8.29
N ASN A 105 2.53 -10.18 -8.41
CA ASN A 105 3.11 -10.98 -7.34
C ASN A 105 4.63 -10.77 -7.37
N TYR A 106 5.08 -9.62 -6.90
CA TYR A 106 6.50 -9.35 -6.80
C TYR A 106 7.19 -10.34 -5.86
N ARG A 107 8.46 -10.62 -6.12
CA ARG A 107 9.25 -11.57 -5.33
C ARG A 107 9.35 -11.15 -3.87
N LEU A 108 9.22 -12.12 -2.97
CA LEU A 108 9.18 -11.92 -1.52
C LEU A 108 10.44 -12.45 -0.84
N ALA A 109 10.81 -11.84 0.25
CA ALA A 109 11.82 -12.31 1.17
C ALA A 109 11.26 -13.46 2.06
N PRO A 110 12.10 -14.35 2.57
CA PRO A 110 13.57 -14.36 2.50
C PRO A 110 14.13 -14.91 1.18
N GLU A 111 13.31 -15.55 0.34
CA GLU A 111 13.75 -16.21 -0.89
C GLU A 111 14.37 -15.21 -1.86
N HIS A 112 13.84 -14.00 -1.88
CA HIS A 112 14.28 -12.89 -2.73
C HIS A 112 14.31 -11.59 -1.90
N PRO A 113 15.43 -11.31 -1.22
CA PRO A 113 15.56 -10.12 -0.40
C PRO A 113 15.62 -8.84 -1.24
N PHE A 114 15.71 -7.69 -0.57
CA PHE A 114 15.98 -6.40 -1.21
C PHE A 114 17.21 -6.50 -2.15
N PRO A 115 17.15 -5.94 -3.37
CA PRO A 115 16.07 -5.09 -3.92
C PRO A 115 15.06 -5.82 -4.85
N ALA A 116 14.93 -7.15 -4.80
CA ALA A 116 14.14 -7.94 -5.76
C ALA A 116 12.70 -7.43 -5.96
N ALA A 117 12.01 -7.03 -4.89
CA ALA A 117 10.66 -6.46 -4.98
C ALA A 117 10.64 -5.13 -5.76
N VAL A 118 11.68 -4.29 -5.60
CA VAL A 118 11.82 -3.01 -6.31
C VAL A 118 12.01 -3.24 -7.81
N ASP A 119 12.85 -4.21 -8.17
CA ASP A 119 13.11 -4.58 -9.56
C ASP A 119 11.84 -5.09 -10.23
N ASP A 120 11.09 -5.95 -9.55
CA ASP A 120 9.82 -6.49 -10.07
C ASP A 120 8.74 -5.39 -10.19
N ALA A 121 8.65 -4.48 -9.23
CA ALA A 121 7.73 -3.35 -9.32
C ALA A 121 8.04 -2.45 -10.53
N LEU A 122 9.33 -2.19 -10.80
CA LEU A 122 9.77 -1.44 -11.97
C LEU A 122 9.45 -2.18 -13.28
N ALA A 123 9.72 -3.47 -13.34
CA ALA A 123 9.42 -4.30 -14.51
C ALA A 123 7.90 -4.35 -14.78
N ALA A 124 7.09 -4.55 -13.74
CA ALA A 124 5.63 -4.53 -13.83
C ALA A 124 5.11 -3.16 -14.31
N TYR A 125 5.64 -2.06 -13.77
CA TYR A 125 5.27 -0.70 -14.18
C TYR A 125 5.50 -0.48 -15.68
N GLN A 126 6.68 -0.82 -16.17
CA GLN A 126 7.04 -0.69 -17.59
C GLN A 126 6.13 -1.56 -18.48
N ALA A 127 5.80 -2.77 -18.03
CA ALA A 127 4.89 -3.66 -18.76
C ALA A 127 3.47 -3.09 -18.84
N VAL A 128 2.95 -2.44 -17.78
CA VAL A 128 1.64 -1.81 -17.79
C VAL A 128 1.63 -0.56 -18.65
N LEU A 129 2.70 0.24 -18.67
CA LEU A 129 2.84 1.36 -19.63
C LEU A 129 2.77 0.88 -21.08
N ALA A 130 3.42 -0.24 -21.39
CA ALA A 130 3.40 -0.84 -22.73
C ALA A 130 2.02 -1.44 -23.08
N TRP A 131 1.26 -1.89 -22.07
CA TRP A 131 -0.10 -2.43 -22.25
C TRP A 131 -1.12 -1.38 -22.72
N ARG A 132 -1.02 -0.15 -22.22
CA ARG A 132 -1.92 0.97 -22.54
C ARG A 132 -1.12 2.21 -22.96
N PRO A 133 -0.50 2.20 -24.16
CA PRO A 133 0.31 3.33 -24.63
C PRO A 133 -0.52 4.62 -24.68
N GLY A 134 0.05 5.70 -24.16
CA GLY A 134 -0.57 7.03 -24.17
C GLY A 134 -1.68 7.24 -23.13
N VAL A 135 -2.06 6.22 -22.36
CA VAL A 135 -3.01 6.38 -21.25
C VAL A 135 -2.24 6.61 -19.96
N PRO A 136 -2.53 7.68 -19.21
CA PRO A 136 -1.88 7.93 -17.94
C PRO A 136 -2.05 6.76 -16.94
N LEU A 137 -0.92 6.27 -16.41
CA LEU A 137 -0.90 5.21 -15.41
C LEU A 137 -0.91 5.83 -14.02
N VAL A 138 -1.72 5.30 -13.12
CA VAL A 138 -1.71 5.65 -11.69
C VAL A 138 -1.21 4.47 -10.86
N ILE A 139 -0.68 4.74 -9.67
CA ILE A 139 -0.21 3.69 -8.77
C ILE A 139 -0.90 3.78 -7.40
N ALA A 140 -1.06 2.64 -6.75
CA ALA A 140 -1.44 2.59 -5.35
C ALA A 140 -0.74 1.42 -4.65
N GLY A 141 -0.60 1.53 -3.33
CA GLY A 141 -0.06 0.45 -2.53
C GLY A 141 -0.39 0.61 -1.06
N ASP A 142 -0.27 -0.48 -0.32
CA ASP A 142 -0.53 -0.48 1.11
C ASP A 142 0.64 -1.04 1.90
N SER A 143 0.90 -0.52 3.10
CA SER A 143 1.94 -1.03 3.99
C SER A 143 3.31 -1.09 3.29
N ALA A 144 3.98 -2.24 3.26
CA ALA A 144 5.19 -2.48 2.48
C ALA A 144 5.02 -2.16 0.98
N GLY A 145 3.84 -2.45 0.41
CA GLY A 145 3.50 -2.08 -0.97
C GLY A 145 3.37 -0.56 -1.17
N GLY A 146 2.96 0.18 -0.13
CA GLY A 146 3.00 1.65 -0.13
C GLY A 146 4.44 2.18 -0.14
N GLY A 147 5.33 1.55 0.63
CA GLY A 147 6.78 1.81 0.57
C GLY A 147 7.35 1.48 -0.80
N LEU A 148 6.99 0.31 -1.35
CA LEU A 148 7.40 -0.11 -2.68
C LEU A 148 6.93 0.84 -3.79
N ALA A 149 5.73 1.41 -3.67
CA ALA A 149 5.22 2.41 -4.61
C ALA A 149 6.08 3.68 -4.60
N LEU A 150 6.49 4.14 -3.42
CA LEU A 150 7.39 5.30 -3.32
C LEU A 150 8.79 4.96 -3.82
N SER A 151 9.34 3.76 -3.51
CA SER A 151 10.62 3.27 -4.04
C SER A 151 10.60 3.16 -5.56
N LEU A 152 9.48 2.69 -6.14
CA LEU A 152 9.27 2.66 -7.57
C LEU A 152 9.36 4.06 -8.18
N MET A 153 8.67 5.06 -7.61
CA MET A 153 8.72 6.43 -8.10
C MET A 153 10.14 7.01 -8.05
N LEU A 154 10.90 6.75 -6.98
CA LEU A 154 12.31 7.14 -6.90
C LEU A 154 13.16 6.46 -7.97
N SER A 155 12.92 5.18 -8.24
CA SER A 155 13.61 4.43 -9.31
C SER A 155 13.29 4.97 -10.70
N LEU A 156 12.02 5.32 -10.96
CA LEU A 156 11.60 5.94 -12.23
C LEU A 156 12.29 7.29 -12.43
N LYS A 157 12.34 8.12 -11.38
CA LYS A 157 13.03 9.40 -11.41
C LYS A 157 14.52 9.23 -11.71
N ALA A 158 15.21 8.36 -10.99
CA ALA A 158 16.63 8.10 -11.17
C ALA A 158 16.99 7.60 -12.58
N LYS A 159 16.05 6.87 -13.22
CA LYS A 159 16.20 6.33 -14.58
C LYS A 159 15.61 7.24 -15.67
N THR A 160 15.09 8.39 -15.31
CA THR A 160 14.40 9.33 -16.24
C THR A 160 13.30 8.63 -17.05
N LEU A 161 12.54 7.75 -16.39
CA LEU A 161 11.40 7.04 -16.97
C LEU A 161 10.10 7.82 -16.73
N PRO A 162 9.06 7.59 -17.55
CA PRO A 162 7.76 8.24 -17.37
C PRO A 162 7.22 8.00 -15.95
N MET A 163 6.79 9.08 -15.30
CA MET A 163 6.21 9.03 -13.96
C MET A 163 4.72 8.67 -14.02
N PRO A 164 4.16 8.06 -12.96
CA PRO A 164 2.72 7.91 -12.86
C PRO A 164 2.05 9.28 -12.72
N GLN A 165 0.77 9.38 -13.13
CA GLN A 165 -0.01 10.61 -13.01
C GLN A 165 -0.28 10.99 -11.54
N ALA A 166 -0.48 10.00 -10.69
CA ALA A 166 -0.73 10.15 -9.26
C ALA A 166 -0.43 8.87 -8.49
N ALA A 167 -0.32 8.99 -7.17
CA ALA A 167 -0.14 7.85 -6.26
C ALA A 167 -1.09 7.90 -5.07
N VAL A 168 -1.55 6.73 -4.61
CA VAL A 168 -2.28 6.56 -3.34
C VAL A 168 -1.58 5.55 -2.45
N LEU A 169 -1.31 5.92 -1.21
CA LEU A 169 -0.62 5.09 -0.23
C LEU A 169 -1.53 4.86 0.98
N PHE A 170 -1.78 3.59 1.33
CA PHE A 170 -2.55 3.22 2.52
C PHE A 170 -1.61 2.69 3.60
N SER A 171 -1.54 3.38 4.74
CA SER A 171 -0.70 2.98 5.89
C SER A 171 0.73 2.61 5.49
N PRO A 172 1.45 3.43 4.68
CA PRO A 172 2.69 3.02 4.05
C PRO A 172 3.82 2.80 5.07
N TRP A 173 4.65 1.77 4.85
CA TRP A 173 5.88 1.53 5.58
C TRP A 173 7.06 2.09 4.80
N LEU A 174 7.61 3.22 5.25
CA LEU A 174 8.55 4.06 4.48
C LEU A 174 9.94 4.14 5.08
N ASP A 175 10.10 3.72 6.34
CA ASP A 175 11.35 3.84 7.10
C ASP A 175 11.71 2.52 7.76
N LEU A 176 12.62 1.79 7.14
CA LEU A 176 13.14 0.51 7.66
C LEU A 176 14.21 0.70 8.74
N THR A 177 14.62 1.96 9.02
CA THR A 177 15.45 2.28 10.20
C THR A 177 14.64 2.28 11.48
N LEU A 178 13.29 2.22 11.37
CA LEU A 178 12.34 2.20 12.48
C LEU A 178 12.50 3.39 13.44
N SER A 179 12.75 4.59 12.90
CA SER A 179 13.07 5.79 13.70
C SER A 179 11.84 6.60 14.13
N GLY A 180 10.62 6.23 13.68
CA GLY A 180 9.38 6.96 14.00
C GLY A 180 8.98 6.82 15.49
N ALA A 181 8.66 7.93 16.17
CA ALA A 181 8.22 7.91 17.57
C ALA A 181 6.91 7.13 17.76
N SER A 182 6.03 7.09 16.76
CA SER A 182 4.78 6.32 16.80
C SER A 182 4.99 4.82 16.97
N LEU A 183 6.17 4.28 16.62
CA LEU A 183 6.54 2.88 16.91
C LEU A 183 6.43 2.57 18.38
N VAL A 184 6.83 3.49 19.25
CA VAL A 184 6.77 3.34 20.71
C VAL A 184 5.43 3.82 21.24
N THR A 185 5.00 5.04 20.89
CA THR A 185 3.81 5.68 21.47
C THR A 185 2.51 4.97 21.10
N ASN A 186 2.45 4.35 19.93
CA ASN A 186 1.29 3.61 19.43
C ASN A 186 1.40 2.08 19.58
N ALA A 187 2.52 1.54 20.11
CA ALA A 187 2.75 0.10 20.20
C ALA A 187 1.60 -0.69 20.84
N LYS A 188 0.98 -0.15 21.89
CA LYS A 188 -0.16 -0.78 22.59
C LYS A 188 -1.48 -0.57 21.85
N ARG A 189 -1.66 0.55 21.14
CA ARG A 189 -2.88 0.92 20.43
C ARG A 189 -3.01 0.28 19.05
N CYS A 190 -1.89 0.12 18.34
CA CYS A 190 -1.89 -0.53 17.04
C CYS A 190 -2.50 -1.93 17.10
N ALA A 191 -3.48 -2.16 16.22
CA ALA A 191 -4.31 -3.37 16.29
C ALA A 191 -3.65 -4.61 15.70
N MET A 192 -2.66 -4.48 14.81
CA MET A 192 -2.19 -5.62 14.03
C MET A 192 -0.76 -6.07 14.35
N PHE A 193 0.15 -5.15 14.67
CA PHE A 193 1.55 -5.48 14.98
C PHE A 193 2.21 -4.42 15.87
N GLY A 194 3.44 -4.65 16.26
CA GLY A 194 4.27 -3.74 17.03
C GLY A 194 5.69 -3.65 16.46
N PRO A 195 6.58 -2.91 17.17
CA PRO A 195 7.95 -2.69 16.70
C PRO A 195 8.75 -3.98 16.47
N GLU A 196 8.54 -4.99 17.31
CA GLU A 196 9.27 -6.27 17.22
C GLU A 196 8.97 -7.02 15.91
N GLN A 197 7.70 -7.02 15.46
CA GLN A 197 7.31 -7.66 14.21
C GLN A 197 7.86 -6.91 13.00
N LEU A 198 7.92 -5.57 13.09
CA LEU A 198 8.54 -4.75 12.05
C LEU A 198 10.04 -5.01 11.98
N GLN A 199 10.74 -5.08 13.13
CA GLN A 199 12.17 -5.38 13.16
C GLN A 199 12.48 -6.74 12.52
N LYS A 200 11.73 -7.79 12.84
CA LYS A 200 11.85 -9.09 12.17
C LYS A 200 11.64 -8.99 10.66
N GLY A 201 10.66 -8.17 10.22
CA GLY A 201 10.43 -7.91 8.80
C GLY A 201 11.63 -7.23 8.12
N VAL A 202 12.24 -6.22 8.78
CA VAL A 202 13.46 -5.54 8.32
C VAL A 202 14.59 -6.55 8.13
N ASP A 203 14.85 -7.36 9.15
CA ASP A 203 15.97 -8.33 9.15
C ASP A 203 15.83 -9.34 8.00
N VAL A 204 14.60 -9.84 7.79
CA VAL A 204 14.28 -10.81 6.72
C VAL A 204 14.35 -10.17 5.34
N TYR A 205 13.89 -8.94 5.18
CA TYR A 205 13.84 -8.26 3.88
C TYR A 205 15.20 -7.74 3.44
N LEU A 206 15.95 -7.13 4.36
CA LEU A 206 17.21 -6.47 4.01
C LEU A 206 18.40 -7.42 3.91
N GLN A 207 18.44 -8.47 4.73
CA GLN A 207 19.54 -9.45 4.79
C GLN A 207 20.94 -8.79 4.78
N GLY A 208 21.10 -7.73 5.58
CA GLY A 208 22.35 -6.98 5.71
C GLY A 208 22.49 -5.77 4.78
N SER A 209 21.53 -5.52 3.89
CA SER A 209 21.48 -4.27 3.12
C SER A 209 21.20 -3.07 4.05
N ALA A 210 21.70 -1.89 3.68
CA ALA A 210 21.55 -0.67 4.48
C ALA A 210 20.06 -0.28 4.62
N ALA A 211 19.59 -0.15 5.86
CA ALA A 211 18.21 0.17 6.15
C ALA A 211 17.82 1.61 5.73
N ASP A 212 18.79 2.51 5.66
CA ASP A 212 18.63 3.90 5.23
C ASP A 212 18.80 4.10 3.72
N ALA A 213 19.09 3.03 2.97
CA ALA A 213 19.18 3.12 1.51
C ALA A 213 17.85 3.66 0.93
N PRO A 214 17.87 4.66 0.03
CA PRO A 214 16.67 5.35 -0.45
C PRO A 214 15.62 4.45 -1.14
N LEU A 215 16.01 3.28 -1.65
CA LEU A 215 15.07 2.31 -2.22
C LEU A 215 14.56 1.29 -1.20
N ALA A 216 15.22 1.16 -0.04
CA ALA A 216 14.75 0.36 1.08
C ALA A 216 13.84 1.20 1.99
N SER A 217 14.27 2.40 2.32
CA SER A 217 13.54 3.39 3.12
C SER A 217 13.27 4.65 2.29
N PRO A 218 12.23 4.63 1.45
CA PRO A 218 11.98 5.70 0.49
C PRO A 218 11.60 7.05 1.14
N LEU A 219 11.31 7.06 2.42
CA LEU A 219 11.17 8.29 3.19
C LEU A 219 12.43 9.16 3.08
N TRP A 220 13.62 8.57 2.98
CA TRP A 220 14.91 9.29 2.94
C TRP A 220 15.37 9.63 1.51
N GLY A 221 14.57 9.26 0.51
CA GLY A 221 14.84 9.61 -0.88
C GLY A 221 14.64 11.10 -1.20
N ASP A 222 15.07 11.50 -2.39
CA ASP A 222 14.79 12.83 -2.96
C ASP A 222 13.40 12.86 -3.58
N LEU A 223 12.44 13.49 -2.88
CA LEU A 223 11.03 13.55 -3.26
C LEU A 223 10.70 14.61 -4.31
N GLN A 224 11.63 15.54 -4.64
CA GLN A 224 11.36 16.59 -5.61
C GLN A 224 10.94 16.03 -6.97
N GLY A 225 9.85 16.57 -7.54
CA GLY A 225 9.34 16.17 -8.86
C GLY A 225 8.54 14.86 -8.86
N LEU A 226 8.25 14.29 -7.70
CA LEU A 226 7.28 13.18 -7.61
C LEU A 226 5.86 13.66 -7.93
N PRO A 227 4.96 12.76 -8.40
CA PRO A 227 3.60 13.11 -8.75
C PRO A 227 2.74 13.44 -7.53
N PRO A 228 1.57 14.07 -7.74
CA PRO A 228 0.57 14.23 -6.67
C PRO A 228 0.31 12.92 -5.94
N THR A 229 0.34 12.97 -4.61
CA THR A 229 0.23 11.78 -3.78
C THR A 229 -0.76 12.00 -2.63
N LEU A 230 -1.64 11.02 -2.40
CA LEU A 230 -2.56 10.99 -1.27
C LEU A 230 -2.19 9.82 -0.36
N THR A 231 -1.94 10.11 0.91
CA THR A 231 -1.62 9.10 1.93
C THR A 231 -2.73 9.01 2.97
N PHE A 232 -3.13 7.78 3.27
CA PHE A 232 -4.06 7.45 4.35
C PHE A 232 -3.34 6.72 5.47
N VAL A 233 -3.62 7.06 6.73
CA VAL A 233 -3.06 6.37 7.90
C VAL A 233 -4.01 6.41 9.08
N GLY A 234 -4.03 5.35 9.89
CA GLY A 234 -4.79 5.33 11.14
C GLY A 234 -4.04 6.03 12.27
N SER A 235 -4.76 6.79 13.11
CA SER A 235 -4.17 7.52 14.25
C SER A 235 -3.49 6.62 15.29
N ASP A 236 -3.91 5.37 15.37
CA ASP A 236 -3.40 4.39 16.32
C ASP A 236 -2.31 3.47 15.76
N GLU A 237 -1.93 3.68 14.50
CA GLU A 237 -0.91 2.86 13.83
C GLU A 237 0.51 3.19 14.31
N VAL A 238 1.36 2.18 14.40
CA VAL A 238 2.80 2.37 14.65
C VAL A 238 3.51 3.04 13.47
N LEU A 239 2.94 3.00 12.26
CA LEU A 239 3.45 3.66 11.05
C LEU A 239 2.89 5.08 10.85
N LEU A 240 2.22 5.66 11.85
CA LEU A 240 1.68 7.02 11.75
C LEU A 240 2.74 8.06 11.40
N ASP A 241 3.91 7.98 12.01
CA ASP A 241 4.98 8.95 11.78
C ASP A 241 5.66 8.78 10.42
N ASP A 242 5.63 7.58 9.83
CA ASP A 242 6.08 7.40 8.45
C ASP A 242 5.26 8.26 7.49
N ALA A 243 3.93 8.21 7.64
CA ALA A 243 3.00 8.99 6.82
C ALA A 243 3.13 10.51 7.10
N ARG A 244 3.29 10.92 8.35
CA ARG A 244 3.45 12.34 8.73
C ARG A 244 4.76 12.90 8.18
N ARG A 245 5.86 12.19 8.38
CA ARG A 245 7.18 12.61 7.86
C ARG A 245 7.21 12.65 6.34
N LEU A 246 6.53 11.70 5.67
CA LEU A 246 6.38 11.78 4.22
C LEU A 246 5.64 13.05 3.81
N HIS A 247 4.55 13.39 4.49
CA HIS A 247 3.79 14.61 4.19
C HIS A 247 4.64 15.86 4.33
N GLU A 248 5.32 16.02 5.45
CA GLU A 248 6.19 17.16 5.72
C GLU A 248 7.32 17.28 4.68
N ARG A 249 7.99 16.17 4.38
CA ARG A 249 9.10 16.14 3.42
C ARG A 249 8.63 16.39 1.98
N ALA A 250 7.46 15.84 1.60
CA ALA A 250 6.89 16.04 0.27
C ALA A 250 6.53 17.53 0.06
N LEU A 251 5.88 18.17 1.03
CA LEU A 251 5.57 19.61 0.96
C LEU A 251 6.85 20.45 0.89
N ALA A 252 7.86 20.14 1.69
CA ALA A 252 9.14 20.82 1.66
C ALA A 252 9.87 20.66 0.31
N ALA A 253 9.64 19.55 -0.40
CA ALA A 253 10.16 19.30 -1.74
C ALA A 253 9.27 19.87 -2.87
N GLY A 254 8.21 20.61 -2.56
CA GLY A 254 7.28 21.18 -3.53
C GLY A 254 6.35 20.15 -4.21
N VAL A 255 6.18 18.97 -3.63
CA VAL A 255 5.27 17.94 -4.12
C VAL A 255 3.85 18.17 -3.59
N ALA A 256 2.85 18.10 -4.46
CA ALA A 256 1.45 18.11 -4.08
C ALA A 256 1.13 16.82 -3.28
N HIS A 257 1.08 16.92 -1.97
CA HIS A 257 0.85 15.78 -1.08
C HIS A 257 -0.29 16.05 -0.10
N GLN A 258 -1.20 15.08 0.02
CA GLN A 258 -2.31 15.12 0.96
C GLN A 258 -2.17 13.97 1.98
N LEU A 259 -2.49 14.26 3.24
CA LEU A 259 -2.48 13.28 4.33
C LEU A 259 -3.85 13.21 5.01
N GLU A 260 -4.46 12.04 4.99
CA GLU A 260 -5.69 11.72 5.70
C GLU A 260 -5.42 10.82 6.90
N THR A 261 -5.56 11.38 8.10
CA THR A 261 -5.43 10.61 9.35
C THR A 261 -6.79 10.22 9.88
N TRP A 262 -7.04 8.91 10.01
CA TRP A 262 -8.33 8.36 10.43
C TRP A 262 -8.30 7.84 11.86
N PRO A 263 -9.29 8.17 12.71
CA PRO A 263 -9.30 7.70 14.08
C PRO A 263 -9.66 6.21 14.19
N VAL A 264 -8.95 5.50 15.07
CA VAL A 264 -9.27 4.13 15.54
C VAL A 264 -9.33 3.03 14.45
N VAL A 265 -9.05 3.31 13.19
CA VAL A 265 -9.03 2.28 12.15
C VAL A 265 -7.79 1.38 12.29
N PRO A 266 -7.89 0.08 11.97
CA PRO A 266 -6.73 -0.81 11.96
C PRO A 266 -5.82 -0.52 10.76
N HIS A 267 -4.59 -1.01 10.81
CA HIS A 267 -3.66 -0.93 9.68
C HIS A 267 -4.29 -1.47 8.39
N VAL A 268 -4.14 -0.72 7.29
CA VAL A 268 -4.74 -1.02 5.97
C VAL A 268 -6.24 -1.35 6.07
N TRP A 269 -6.99 -0.54 6.79
CA TRP A 269 -8.45 -0.75 6.98
C TRP A 269 -9.28 -0.89 5.68
N PRO A 270 -8.85 -0.42 4.50
CA PRO A 270 -9.54 -0.70 3.25
C PRO A 270 -9.71 -2.18 2.92
N LEU A 271 -8.84 -3.07 3.43
CA LEU A 271 -9.01 -4.52 3.32
C LEU A 271 -10.31 -5.02 3.96
N PHE A 272 -10.77 -4.34 4.98
CA PHE A 272 -11.96 -4.69 5.75
C PHE A 272 -13.23 -3.98 5.27
N ARG A 273 -13.23 -3.42 4.03
CA ARG A 273 -14.34 -2.65 3.43
C ARG A 273 -15.70 -3.35 3.49
N LYS A 274 -15.74 -4.68 3.57
CA LYS A 274 -16.98 -5.43 3.66
C LYS A 274 -17.74 -5.11 4.97
N TRP A 275 -17.01 -4.96 6.05
CA TRP A 275 -17.56 -4.72 7.39
C TRP A 275 -17.37 -3.28 7.86
N LEU A 276 -16.36 -2.58 7.35
CA LEU A 276 -15.92 -1.28 7.81
C LEU A 276 -16.36 -0.17 6.84
N PRO A 277 -17.27 0.75 7.25
CA PRO A 277 -17.67 1.87 6.41
C PRO A 277 -16.51 2.79 6.04
N GLU A 278 -15.57 3.03 6.97
CA GLU A 278 -14.35 3.80 6.73
C GLU A 278 -13.50 3.20 5.61
N GLY A 279 -13.46 1.87 5.48
CA GLY A 279 -12.75 1.22 4.39
C GLY A 279 -13.39 1.49 3.02
N ARG A 280 -14.72 1.56 2.95
CA ARG A 280 -15.43 1.92 1.71
C ARG A 280 -15.22 3.38 1.35
N GLN A 281 -15.24 4.26 2.35
CA GLN A 281 -15.05 5.69 2.17
C GLN A 281 -13.61 6.02 1.74
N ALA A 282 -12.60 5.44 2.38
CA ALA A 282 -11.20 5.62 1.98
C ALA A 282 -10.95 5.20 0.52
N LEU A 283 -11.53 4.06 0.09
CA LEU A 283 -11.42 3.60 -1.30
C LEU A 283 -12.18 4.47 -2.30
N ALA A 284 -13.26 5.11 -1.89
CA ALA A 284 -13.96 6.08 -2.74
C ALA A 284 -13.10 7.33 -2.93
N LEU A 285 -12.60 7.91 -1.83
CA LEU A 285 -11.73 9.09 -1.85
C LEU A 285 -10.44 8.85 -2.66
N ALA A 286 -9.83 7.67 -2.49
CA ALA A 286 -8.65 7.28 -3.23
C ALA A 286 -8.91 7.21 -4.75
N ALA A 287 -10.03 6.63 -5.15
CA ALA A 287 -10.41 6.55 -6.56
C ALA A 287 -10.70 7.92 -7.16
N ASP A 288 -11.44 8.76 -6.44
CA ASP A 288 -11.74 10.13 -6.85
C ASP A 288 -10.46 10.96 -7.04
N PHE A 289 -9.51 10.84 -6.12
CA PHE A 289 -8.19 11.47 -6.24
C PHE A 289 -7.42 10.97 -7.45
N LEU A 290 -7.36 9.65 -7.68
CA LEU A 290 -6.63 9.07 -8.81
C LEU A 290 -7.24 9.45 -10.17
N HIS A 291 -8.55 9.68 -10.25
CA HIS A 291 -9.20 10.20 -11.46
C HIS A 291 -8.92 11.69 -11.68
N ASN A 292 -8.78 12.48 -10.62
CA ASN A 292 -8.65 13.94 -10.68
C ASN A 292 -7.58 14.47 -9.71
N PRO A 293 -6.30 14.12 -9.89
CA PRO A 293 -5.24 14.40 -8.92
C PRO A 293 -4.90 15.89 -8.76
N THR A 294 -5.33 16.73 -9.70
CA THR A 294 -5.13 18.20 -9.66
C THR A 294 -6.34 18.96 -9.09
N HIS A 295 -7.46 18.26 -8.83
CA HIS A 295 -8.60 18.90 -8.20
C HIS A 295 -8.23 19.30 -6.76
N PRO A 296 -8.63 20.52 -6.30
CA PRO A 296 -8.43 20.93 -4.91
C PRO A 296 -8.94 19.87 -3.95
N TRP A 297 -8.05 19.36 -3.11
CA TRP A 297 -8.41 18.36 -2.11
C TRP A 297 -9.13 19.03 -0.94
N VAL A 298 -10.31 18.52 -0.60
CA VAL A 298 -11.00 18.90 0.62
C VAL A 298 -10.82 17.78 1.64
N PRO A 299 -10.17 18.03 2.79
CA PRO A 299 -10.00 17.01 3.83
C PRO A 299 -11.35 16.45 4.29
N LEU A 300 -11.35 15.17 4.71
CA LEU A 300 -12.58 14.49 5.16
C LEU A 300 -13.30 15.26 6.26
N GLN A 301 -12.55 15.91 7.15
CA GLN A 301 -13.10 16.68 8.28
C GLN A 301 -13.87 17.93 7.84
N GLU A 302 -13.61 18.42 6.63
CA GLU A 302 -14.23 19.62 6.04
C GLU A 302 -15.32 19.29 5.02
N ARG A 303 -15.53 17.99 4.72
CA ARG A 303 -16.61 17.52 3.84
C ARG A 303 -17.88 17.40 4.67
N ALA A 304 -18.75 18.45 4.64
CA ALA A 304 -20.05 18.50 5.30
C ALA A 304 -21.05 17.51 4.66
#